data_cb7a4a8f436216bbae47854bf94eed25
#
_entry.id   cb7a4a8f436216bbae47854bf94eed25
#
_cell.length_a   1.000
_cell.length_b   1.000
_cell.length_c   1.000
_cell.angle_alpha   90.00
_cell.angle_beta   90.00
_cell.angle_gamma   90.00
#
_symmetry.space_group_name_H-M   'P 1'
#
loop_
_entity.id
_entity.type
_entity.pdbx_description
1 polymer ?
#
loop_
_entity_poly.entity_id
_entity_poly.type
_entity_poly.pdbx_seq_one_letter_code
_entity_poly.pdbx_strand_id
1 'polypeptide(L)'
;MGEQTQIGVKVDKNLKDGVDQILRNLGIKPTTAITGLYHYILQHKELPFISNTQVNKPSTLLSNLFMDYLLLKNTLHDFYRKTERAEQITENGLSLLKYVILEFIANFRQIEKSLFSSNYEDSIDWKKVFNGSKRAFYIIETHLMFEASKGYFLDEIGIIKLSLELKMLTDAETGT
;
A
#
# COMPACT_ATOMS: atom_id res chain seq x y z
N MET A 1 -10.16 -29.44 36.58
CA MET A 1 -9.57 -28.10 36.80
C MET A 1 -8.58 -27.86 35.65
N GLY A 2 -8.74 -26.79 34.91
CA GLY A 2 -7.77 -26.46 33.85
C GLY A 2 -6.44 -25.98 34.43
N GLU A 3 -5.34 -26.35 33.80
CA GLU A 3 -4.01 -25.89 34.18
C GLU A 3 -3.93 -24.38 33.95
N GLN A 4 -3.46 -23.61 34.94
CA GLN A 4 -3.32 -22.16 34.87
C GLN A 4 -1.91 -21.82 34.40
N THR A 5 -1.79 -20.92 33.44
CA THR A 5 -0.51 -20.40 32.97
C THR A 5 -0.47 -18.87 33.08
N GLN A 6 0.71 -18.31 33.24
CA GLN A 6 0.91 -16.87 33.38
C GLN A 6 1.40 -16.28 32.04
N ILE A 7 0.83 -15.12 31.67
CA ILE A 7 1.24 -14.35 30.50
C ILE A 7 1.92 -13.06 30.98
N GLY A 8 3.16 -12.86 30.61
CA GLY A 8 3.92 -11.64 30.88
C GLY A 8 4.10 -10.79 29.64
N VAL A 9 3.59 -9.54 29.66
CA VAL A 9 3.75 -8.58 28.57
C VAL A 9 4.33 -7.28 29.12
N LYS A 10 5.34 -6.73 28.43
CA LYS A 10 5.87 -5.39 28.71
C LYS A 10 5.07 -4.37 27.92
N VAL A 11 4.48 -3.38 28.59
CA VAL A 11 3.75 -2.27 27.98
C VAL A 11 4.31 -0.94 28.49
N ASP A 12 4.11 0.12 27.71
CA ASP A 12 4.44 1.47 28.15
C ASP A 12 3.70 1.85 29.44
N LYS A 13 4.37 2.56 30.33
CA LYS A 13 3.82 2.91 31.65
C LYS A 13 2.58 3.81 31.53
N ASN A 14 2.64 4.83 30.68
CA ASN A 14 1.54 5.79 30.51
C ASN A 14 0.31 5.10 29.91
N LEU A 15 0.54 4.20 28.93
CA LEU A 15 -0.52 3.37 28.36
C LEU A 15 -1.17 2.50 29.42
N LYS A 16 -0.37 1.82 30.24
CA LYS A 16 -0.87 0.96 31.33
C LYS A 16 -1.71 1.75 32.34
N ASP A 17 -1.17 2.89 32.82
CA ASP A 17 -1.82 3.72 33.83
C ASP A 17 -3.17 4.27 33.30
N GLY A 18 -3.21 4.70 32.02
CA GLY A 18 -4.43 5.16 31.36
C GLY A 18 -5.49 4.05 31.25
N VAL A 19 -5.09 2.85 30.82
CA VAL A 19 -6.01 1.70 30.72
C VAL A 19 -6.51 1.27 32.08
N ASP A 20 -5.65 1.19 33.10
CA ASP A 20 -6.04 0.83 34.46
C ASP A 20 -7.05 1.80 35.06
N GLN A 21 -6.95 3.09 34.74
CA GLN A 21 -7.93 4.09 35.15
C GLN A 21 -9.29 3.89 34.48
N ILE A 22 -9.32 3.62 33.19
CA ILE A 22 -10.56 3.35 32.43
C ILE A 22 -11.24 2.09 33.00
N LEU A 23 -10.47 1.01 33.16
CA LEU A 23 -11.01 -0.25 33.66
C LEU A 23 -11.57 -0.11 35.11
N ARG A 24 -10.91 0.66 35.95
CA ARG A 24 -11.44 1.00 37.31
C ARG A 24 -12.77 1.72 37.23
N ASN A 25 -12.90 2.70 36.32
CA ASN A 25 -14.15 3.44 36.12
C ASN A 25 -15.30 2.54 35.64
N LEU A 26 -14.96 1.48 34.86
CA LEU A 26 -15.91 0.48 34.40
C LEU A 26 -16.16 -0.65 35.41
N GLY A 27 -15.49 -0.67 36.58
CA GLY A 27 -15.57 -1.74 37.55
C GLY A 27 -14.98 -3.08 37.09
N ILE A 28 -14.11 -3.07 36.09
CA ILE A 28 -13.53 -4.28 35.50
C ILE A 28 -12.07 -4.42 35.94
N LYS A 29 -11.69 -5.63 36.41
CA LYS A 29 -10.28 -5.91 36.70
C LYS A 29 -9.47 -6.09 35.39
N PRO A 30 -8.20 -5.64 35.34
CA PRO A 30 -7.34 -5.85 34.16
C PRO A 30 -7.25 -7.31 33.73
N THR A 31 -7.16 -8.24 34.68
CA THR A 31 -7.16 -9.68 34.38
C THR A 31 -8.43 -10.14 33.67
N THR A 32 -9.60 -9.64 34.11
CA THR A 32 -10.89 -9.96 33.51
C THR A 32 -10.98 -9.45 32.07
N ALA A 33 -10.47 -8.25 31.82
CA ALA A 33 -10.41 -7.69 30.45
C ALA A 33 -9.53 -8.53 29.52
N ILE A 34 -8.35 -8.95 30.00
CA ILE A 34 -7.43 -9.81 29.23
C ILE A 34 -8.08 -11.18 28.99
N THR A 35 -8.65 -11.81 30.01
CA THR A 35 -9.32 -13.11 29.85
C THR A 35 -10.50 -13.02 28.90
N GLY A 36 -11.28 -11.93 28.95
CA GLY A 36 -12.36 -11.66 28.02
C GLY A 36 -11.88 -11.56 26.56
N LEU A 37 -10.75 -10.87 26.33
CA LEU A 37 -10.13 -10.81 25.00
C LEU A 37 -9.74 -12.21 24.48
N TYR A 38 -9.15 -13.06 25.34
CA TYR A 38 -8.78 -14.42 24.93
C TYR A 38 -10.01 -15.28 24.59
N HIS A 39 -11.10 -15.17 25.38
CA HIS A 39 -12.36 -15.86 25.07
C HIS A 39 -12.94 -15.38 23.74
N TYR A 40 -12.95 -14.07 23.52
CA TYR A 40 -13.42 -13.51 22.24
C TYR A 40 -12.65 -14.09 21.07
N ILE A 41 -11.30 -14.05 21.12
CA ILE A 41 -10.43 -14.57 20.03
C ILE A 41 -10.68 -16.07 19.82
N LEU A 42 -10.83 -16.85 20.90
CA LEU A 42 -11.08 -18.29 20.79
C LEU A 42 -12.41 -18.58 20.09
N GLN A 43 -13.45 -17.81 20.42
CA GLN A 43 -14.80 -17.98 19.90
C GLN A 43 -14.95 -17.49 18.46
N HIS A 44 -14.42 -16.31 18.15
CA HIS A 44 -14.63 -15.64 16.86
C HIS A 44 -13.47 -15.84 15.87
N LYS A 45 -12.31 -16.33 16.33
CA LYS A 45 -11.08 -16.48 15.51
C LYS A 45 -10.55 -15.17 14.93
N GLU A 46 -10.92 -14.05 15.54
CA GLU A 46 -10.54 -12.69 15.13
C GLU A 46 -10.32 -11.79 16.36
N LEU A 47 -9.76 -10.60 16.16
CA LEU A 47 -9.61 -9.59 17.21
C LEU A 47 -10.85 -8.71 17.27
N PRO A 48 -11.33 -8.28 18.50
CA PRO A 48 -12.51 -7.42 18.66
C PRO A 48 -12.28 -5.96 18.19
N PHE A 49 -11.11 -5.67 17.69
CA PHE A 49 -10.74 -4.35 17.17
C PHE A 49 -9.92 -4.55 15.90
N ILE A 50 -10.09 -3.63 14.96
CA ILE A 50 -9.19 -3.53 13.82
C ILE A 50 -7.86 -3.02 14.38
N SER A 51 -6.91 -3.92 14.64
CA SER A 51 -5.55 -3.46 14.85
C SER A 51 -5.07 -2.90 13.53
N ASN A 52 -4.56 -1.66 13.53
CA ASN A 52 -3.74 -1.15 12.42
C ASN A 52 -2.45 -1.98 12.27
N THR A 53 -2.18 -2.91 13.17
CA THR A 53 -1.34 -4.08 13.04
C THR A 53 -2.22 -5.29 12.64
N GLN A 54 -2.97 -5.19 11.55
CA GLN A 54 -3.20 -6.41 10.80
C GLN A 54 -1.80 -6.90 10.44
N VAL A 55 -1.37 -7.98 11.08
CA VAL A 55 -0.35 -8.85 10.52
C VAL A 55 -1.04 -9.47 9.30
N ASN A 56 -1.14 -8.65 8.26
CA ASN A 56 -1.65 -9.10 6.97
C ASN A 56 -0.73 -10.25 6.61
N LYS A 57 -1.31 -11.43 6.45
CA LYS A 57 -0.54 -12.58 5.96
C LYS A 57 0.22 -12.10 4.72
N PRO A 58 1.48 -12.47 4.51
CA PRO A 58 2.25 -12.03 3.34
C PRO A 58 1.47 -12.17 2.03
N SER A 59 0.64 -13.22 1.91
CA SER A 59 -0.28 -13.42 0.78
C SER A 59 -1.34 -12.32 0.61
N THR A 60 -1.90 -11.79 1.69
CA THR A 60 -2.90 -10.70 1.63
C THR A 60 -2.22 -9.38 1.24
N LEU A 61 -1.02 -9.11 1.79
CA LEU A 61 -0.23 -7.93 1.43
C LEU A 61 0.14 -7.94 -0.05
N LEU A 62 0.56 -9.09 -0.57
CA LEU A 62 0.89 -9.28 -1.99
C LEU A 62 -0.33 -9.12 -2.89
N SER A 63 -1.49 -9.67 -2.49
CA SER A 63 -2.73 -9.52 -3.25
C SER A 63 -3.15 -8.04 -3.34
N ASN A 64 -3.06 -7.29 -2.25
CA ASN A 64 -3.36 -5.87 -2.24
C ASN A 64 -2.36 -5.09 -3.11
N LEU A 65 -1.06 -5.36 -2.96
CA LEU A 65 -0.02 -4.73 -3.77
C LEU A 65 -0.21 -5.01 -5.26
N PHE A 66 -0.64 -6.23 -5.61
CA PHE A 66 -0.93 -6.60 -7.00
C PHE A 66 -2.11 -5.81 -7.55
N MET A 67 -3.17 -5.59 -6.78
CA MET A 67 -4.31 -4.75 -7.19
C MET A 67 -3.89 -3.29 -7.39
N ASP A 68 -3.10 -2.74 -6.48
CA ASP A 68 -2.53 -1.39 -6.59
C ASP A 68 -1.66 -1.26 -7.85
N TYR A 69 -0.87 -2.29 -8.14
CA TYR A 69 -0.05 -2.35 -9.35
C TYR A 69 -0.89 -2.39 -10.64
N LEU A 70 -1.95 -3.19 -10.68
CA LEU A 70 -2.85 -3.24 -11.84
C LEU A 70 -3.52 -1.88 -12.08
N LEU A 71 -3.95 -1.20 -11.02
CA LEU A 71 -4.51 0.14 -11.11
C LEU A 71 -3.48 1.14 -11.64
N LEU A 72 -2.27 1.12 -11.09
CA LEU A 72 -1.15 1.94 -11.53
C LEU A 72 -0.84 1.74 -13.03
N LYS A 73 -0.67 0.48 -13.43
CA LYS A 73 -0.35 0.11 -14.81
C LYS A 73 -1.42 0.61 -15.78
N ASN A 74 -2.69 0.32 -15.49
CA ASN A 74 -3.80 0.74 -16.33
C ASN A 74 -3.92 2.27 -16.44
N THR A 75 -3.73 2.98 -15.34
CA THR A 75 -3.80 4.44 -15.29
C THR A 75 -2.64 5.08 -16.07
N LEU A 76 -1.42 4.55 -15.95
CA LEU A 76 -0.25 5.00 -16.72
C LEU A 76 -0.43 4.74 -18.22
N HIS A 77 -0.94 3.57 -18.61
CA HIS A 77 -1.21 3.25 -20.01
C HIS A 77 -2.32 4.13 -20.61
N ASP A 78 -3.37 4.44 -19.84
CA ASP A 78 -4.42 5.34 -20.31
C ASP A 78 -3.89 6.76 -20.51
N PHE A 79 -3.10 7.26 -19.57
CA PHE A 79 -2.45 8.56 -19.68
C PHE A 79 -1.51 8.62 -20.89
N TYR A 80 -0.66 7.60 -21.07
CA TYR A 80 0.24 7.51 -22.22
C TYR A 80 -0.51 7.54 -23.56
N ARG A 81 -1.57 6.71 -23.69
CA ARG A 81 -2.39 6.67 -24.92
C ARG A 81 -3.06 8.00 -25.23
N LYS A 82 -3.58 8.69 -24.21
CA LYS A 82 -4.19 10.01 -24.38
C LYS A 82 -3.15 11.02 -24.88
N THR A 83 -1.96 11.02 -24.29
CA THR A 83 -0.86 11.90 -24.73
C THR A 83 -0.42 11.60 -26.17
N GLU A 84 -0.25 10.31 -26.52
CA GLU A 84 0.15 9.87 -27.85
C GLU A 84 -0.88 10.27 -28.94
N ARG A 85 -2.18 10.25 -28.58
CA ARG A 85 -3.27 10.60 -29.48
C ARG A 85 -3.63 12.09 -29.47
N ALA A 86 -2.90 12.90 -28.72
CA ALA A 86 -3.22 14.30 -28.46
C ALA A 86 -4.65 14.50 -27.91
N GLU A 87 -5.16 13.55 -27.15
CA GLU A 87 -6.43 13.66 -26.46
C GLU A 87 -6.29 14.55 -25.21
N GLN A 88 -7.34 15.31 -24.90
CA GLN A 88 -7.30 16.23 -23.77
C GLN A 88 -7.20 15.49 -22.43
N ILE A 89 -6.19 15.83 -21.64
CA ILE A 89 -6.04 15.39 -20.26
C ILE A 89 -6.48 16.52 -19.35
N THR A 90 -7.50 16.26 -18.54
CA THR A 90 -8.04 17.22 -17.57
C THR A 90 -7.18 17.28 -16.31
N GLU A 91 -7.29 18.36 -15.55
CA GLU A 91 -6.62 18.50 -14.26
C GLU A 91 -7.01 17.37 -13.28
N ASN A 92 -8.28 16.98 -13.25
CA ASN A 92 -8.74 15.85 -12.43
C ASN A 92 -8.11 14.52 -12.87
N GLY A 93 -7.98 14.29 -14.18
CA GLY A 93 -7.32 13.10 -14.71
C GLY A 93 -5.83 13.04 -14.35
N LEU A 94 -5.14 14.18 -14.41
CA LEU A 94 -3.75 14.31 -14.00
C LEU A 94 -3.59 14.11 -12.48
N SER A 95 -4.47 14.69 -11.68
CA SER A 95 -4.48 14.54 -10.22
C SER A 95 -4.70 13.08 -9.81
N LEU A 96 -5.63 12.39 -10.47
CA LEU A 96 -5.88 10.96 -10.24
C LEU A 96 -4.63 10.12 -10.58
N LEU A 97 -3.98 10.38 -11.71
CA LEU A 97 -2.75 9.68 -12.10
C LEU A 97 -1.65 9.85 -11.04
N LYS A 98 -1.38 11.09 -10.61
CA LYS A 98 -0.37 11.38 -9.60
C LYS A 98 -0.71 10.69 -8.27
N TYR A 99 -1.97 10.73 -7.86
CA TYR A 99 -2.44 10.05 -6.65
C TYR A 99 -2.17 8.54 -6.72
N VAL A 100 -2.56 7.88 -7.80
CA VAL A 100 -2.37 6.43 -7.97
C VAL A 100 -0.89 6.03 -7.92
N ILE A 101 0.00 6.81 -8.55
CA ILE A 101 1.43 6.55 -8.51
C ILE A 101 1.98 6.70 -7.09
N LEU A 102 1.63 7.78 -6.40
CA LEU A 102 2.13 8.06 -5.05
C LEU A 102 1.59 7.07 -4.02
N GLU A 103 0.33 6.65 -4.15
CA GLU A 103 -0.30 5.64 -3.30
C GLU A 103 0.40 4.29 -3.44
N PHE A 104 0.65 3.84 -4.67
CA PHE A 104 1.43 2.62 -4.90
C PHE A 104 2.83 2.68 -4.26
N ILE A 105 3.55 3.81 -4.45
CA ILE A 105 4.88 4.02 -3.87
C ILE A 105 4.83 3.97 -2.33
N ALA A 106 3.81 4.58 -1.73
CA ALA A 106 3.64 4.61 -0.27
C ALA A 106 3.31 3.21 0.28
N ASN A 107 2.36 2.51 -0.34
CA ASN A 107 1.95 1.16 0.05
C ASN A 107 3.11 0.16 -0.08
N PHE A 108 3.85 0.21 -1.19
CA PHE A 108 5.04 -0.63 -1.36
C PHE A 108 6.06 -0.43 -0.22
N ARG A 109 6.37 0.82 0.14
CA ARG A 109 7.33 1.11 1.22
C ARG A 109 6.90 0.57 2.58
N GLN A 110 5.59 0.57 2.87
CA GLN A 110 5.07 0.03 4.13
C GLN A 110 5.28 -1.47 4.24
N ILE A 111 5.15 -2.19 3.13
CA ILE A 111 5.19 -3.66 3.12
C ILE A 111 6.54 -4.23 2.68
N GLU A 112 7.44 -3.40 2.14
CA GLU A 112 8.74 -3.81 1.58
C GLU A 112 9.52 -4.72 2.54
N LYS A 113 9.65 -4.33 3.82
CA LYS A 113 10.36 -5.13 4.82
C LYS A 113 9.70 -6.48 5.08
N SER A 114 8.37 -6.53 5.06
CA SER A 114 7.61 -7.77 5.28
C SER A 114 7.70 -8.71 4.09
N LEU A 115 7.74 -8.17 2.86
CA LEU A 115 7.89 -8.93 1.63
C LEU A 115 9.28 -9.57 1.52
N PHE A 116 10.34 -8.81 1.80
CA PHE A 116 11.71 -9.30 1.64
C PHE A 116 12.25 -10.09 2.84
N SER A 117 11.56 -10.09 3.98
CA SER A 117 11.89 -10.98 5.11
C SER A 117 11.27 -12.37 4.99
N SER A 118 10.26 -12.55 4.16
CA SER A 118 9.71 -13.85 3.81
C SER A 118 10.42 -14.35 2.53
N ASN A 119 10.89 -15.59 2.53
CA ASN A 119 11.42 -16.28 1.33
C ASN A 119 10.26 -16.53 0.32
N TYR A 120 9.58 -15.47 -0.09
CA TYR A 120 8.47 -15.56 -1.00
C TYR A 120 9.00 -15.33 -2.42
N GLU A 121 8.97 -16.37 -3.24
CA GLU A 121 9.23 -16.27 -4.67
C GLU A 121 7.95 -15.77 -5.36
N ASP A 122 8.00 -14.56 -5.90
CA ASP A 122 6.96 -13.99 -6.73
C ASP A 122 7.45 -13.92 -8.19
N SER A 123 6.53 -14.09 -9.12
CA SER A 123 6.81 -13.92 -10.56
C SER A 123 7.08 -12.46 -10.94
N ILE A 124 6.72 -11.51 -10.05
CA ILE A 124 6.85 -10.07 -10.28
C ILE A 124 8.09 -9.52 -9.58
N ASP A 125 8.95 -8.83 -10.33
CA ASP A 125 10.05 -8.06 -9.74
C ASP A 125 9.52 -6.73 -9.16
N TRP A 126 9.04 -6.80 -7.93
CA TRP A 126 8.48 -5.65 -7.21
C TRP A 126 9.44 -4.47 -7.06
N LYS A 127 10.76 -4.71 -7.03
CA LYS A 127 11.75 -3.63 -6.99
C LYS A 127 11.84 -2.91 -8.33
N LYS A 128 11.79 -3.63 -9.43
CA LYS A 128 11.70 -3.01 -10.77
C LYS A 128 10.43 -2.19 -10.89
N VAL A 129 9.28 -2.73 -10.48
CA VAL A 129 7.98 -2.01 -10.50
C VAL A 129 8.04 -0.73 -9.67
N PHE A 130 8.52 -0.79 -8.44
CA PHE A 130 8.66 0.37 -7.56
C PHE A 130 9.57 1.46 -8.14
N ASN A 131 10.74 1.07 -8.65
CA ASN A 131 11.68 2.02 -9.23
C ASN A 131 11.12 2.60 -10.54
N GLY A 132 10.46 1.79 -11.37
CA GLY A 132 9.77 2.23 -12.58
C GLY A 132 8.66 3.24 -12.29
N SER A 133 7.86 3.00 -11.25
CA SER A 133 6.80 3.93 -10.81
C SER A 133 7.35 5.30 -10.40
N LYS A 134 8.49 5.31 -9.69
CA LYS A 134 9.17 6.57 -9.32
C LYS A 134 9.70 7.31 -10.54
N ARG A 135 10.30 6.60 -11.51
CA ARG A 135 10.78 7.21 -12.75
C ARG A 135 9.63 7.72 -13.60
N ALA A 136 8.52 6.98 -13.73
CA ALA A 136 7.33 7.43 -14.41
C ALA A 136 6.77 8.72 -13.80
N PHE A 137 6.68 8.79 -12.46
CA PHE A 137 6.28 10.01 -11.77
C PHE A 137 7.21 11.19 -12.09
N TYR A 138 8.52 10.97 -12.01
CA TYR A 138 9.52 12.01 -12.34
C TYR A 138 9.43 12.48 -13.81
N ILE A 139 9.21 11.56 -14.76
CA ILE A 139 9.02 11.88 -16.16
C ILE A 139 7.80 12.79 -16.33
N ILE A 140 6.67 12.43 -15.72
CA ILE A 140 5.44 13.23 -15.76
C ILE A 140 5.68 14.61 -15.19
N GLU A 141 6.28 14.73 -14.02
CA GLU A 141 6.57 16.04 -13.38
C GLU A 141 7.51 16.91 -14.20
N THR A 142 8.48 16.30 -14.91
CA THR A 142 9.51 17.05 -15.64
C THR A 142 9.09 17.44 -17.05
N HIS A 143 8.28 16.59 -17.71
CA HIS A 143 7.92 16.73 -19.14
C HIS A 143 6.45 17.11 -19.37
N LEU A 144 5.70 17.39 -18.29
CA LEU A 144 4.31 17.81 -18.37
C LEU A 144 4.23 19.24 -18.91
N MET A 145 3.43 19.41 -19.95
CA MET A 145 3.12 20.70 -20.57
C MET A 145 1.63 21.01 -20.41
N PHE A 146 1.28 22.28 -20.48
CA PHE A 146 -0.10 22.74 -20.50
C PHE A 146 -0.32 23.73 -21.63
N GLU A 147 -1.36 23.49 -22.40
CA GLU A 147 -1.84 24.43 -23.43
C GLU A 147 -3.37 24.56 -23.28
N ALA A 148 -3.88 25.78 -23.23
CA ALA A 148 -5.32 26.03 -22.98
C ALA A 148 -6.27 25.31 -23.97
N SER A 149 -5.83 25.12 -25.22
CA SER A 149 -6.58 24.42 -26.27
C SER A 149 -6.50 22.88 -26.18
N LYS A 150 -5.45 22.33 -25.54
CA LYS A 150 -5.15 20.90 -25.52
C LYS A 150 -5.22 20.29 -24.11
N GLY A 151 -5.24 21.12 -23.06
CA GLY A 151 -5.11 20.66 -21.66
C GLY A 151 -3.68 20.26 -21.32
N TYR A 152 -3.52 19.22 -20.50
CA TYR A 152 -2.22 18.68 -20.12
C TYR A 152 -1.75 17.60 -21.09
N PHE A 153 -0.45 17.60 -21.42
CA PHE A 153 0.18 16.60 -22.28
C PHE A 153 1.68 16.50 -21.97
N LEU A 154 2.33 15.43 -22.42
CA LEU A 154 3.78 15.30 -22.36
C LEU A 154 4.43 15.86 -23.63
N ASP A 155 5.61 16.45 -23.50
CA ASP A 155 6.46 16.74 -24.65
C ASP A 155 6.95 15.43 -25.32
N GLU A 156 7.54 15.52 -26.52
CA GLU A 156 8.01 14.36 -27.26
C GLU A 156 9.01 13.50 -26.48
N ILE A 157 9.89 14.12 -25.69
CA ILE A 157 10.88 13.43 -24.89
C ILE A 157 10.18 12.67 -23.74
N GLY A 158 9.18 13.28 -23.11
CA GLY A 158 8.37 12.67 -22.06
C GLY A 158 7.60 11.47 -22.55
N ILE A 159 7.01 11.55 -23.76
CA ILE A 159 6.31 10.43 -24.41
C ILE A 159 7.27 9.24 -24.61
N ILE A 160 8.45 9.49 -25.21
CA ILE A 160 9.45 8.44 -25.45
C ILE A 160 9.91 7.80 -24.13
N LYS A 161 10.25 8.62 -23.13
CA LYS A 161 10.71 8.12 -21.83
C LYS A 161 9.62 7.30 -21.13
N LEU A 162 8.37 7.78 -21.13
CA LEU A 162 7.27 7.06 -20.48
C LEU A 162 6.97 5.73 -21.19
N SER A 163 7.06 5.67 -22.52
CA SER A 163 6.88 4.41 -23.25
C SER A 163 7.91 3.35 -22.87
N LEU A 164 9.16 3.75 -22.63
CA LEU A 164 10.23 2.84 -22.17
C LEU A 164 9.94 2.34 -20.75
N GLU A 165 9.50 3.20 -19.85
CA GLU A 165 9.13 2.77 -18.50
C GLU A 165 7.93 1.82 -18.49
N LEU A 166 6.91 2.07 -19.32
CA LEU A 166 5.76 1.17 -19.46
C LEU A 166 6.17 -0.22 -19.97
N LYS A 167 7.13 -0.28 -20.92
CA LYS A 167 7.69 -1.55 -21.36
C LYS A 167 8.42 -2.27 -20.22
N MET A 168 9.28 -1.56 -19.47
CA MET A 168 9.99 -2.13 -18.34
C MET A 168 9.05 -2.62 -17.22
N LEU A 169 7.92 -1.93 -16.97
CA LEU A 169 6.89 -2.36 -16.04
C LEU A 169 6.21 -3.66 -16.52
N THR A 170 5.99 -3.80 -17.82
CA THR A 170 5.43 -5.03 -18.41
C THR A 170 6.43 -6.20 -18.32
N ASP A 171 7.71 -5.94 -18.62
CA ASP A 171 8.77 -6.96 -18.53
C ASP A 171 9.00 -7.44 -17.08
N ALA A 172 8.71 -6.60 -16.08
CA ALA A 172 8.78 -6.98 -14.67
C ALA A 172 7.74 -8.05 -14.26
N GLU A 173 6.63 -8.20 -15.02
CA GLU A 173 5.62 -9.25 -14.79
C GLU A 173 6.03 -10.60 -15.34
N THR A 174 6.85 -10.62 -16.40
CA THR A 174 7.19 -11.85 -17.13
C THR A 174 8.49 -12.47 -16.67
N GLY A 175 9.21 -11.83 -15.74
CA GLY A 175 10.49 -12.33 -15.21
C GLY A 175 11.62 -12.40 -16.24
N THR A 176 11.48 -11.68 -17.37
CA THR A 176 12.47 -11.58 -18.46
C THR A 176 13.37 -10.36 -18.32
#